data_0e09b854c28eec8596d658363399ffa9
#
_entry.id   0e09b854c28eec8596d658363399ffa9
#
_cell.length_a   1.000
_cell.length_b   1.000
_cell.length_c   1.000
_cell.angle_alpha   90.00
_cell.angle_beta   90.00
_cell.angle_gamma   90.00
#
_symmetry.space_group_name_H-M   'P 1'
#
loop_
_entity.id
_entity.type
_entity.pdbx_description
1 polymer ?
#
loop_
_entity_poly.entity_id
_entity_poly.type
_entity_poly.pdbx_seq_one_letter_code
_entity_poly.pdbx_strand_id
1 'polypeptide(L)'
;AQFRRDLAALTARLPDKRYVLNHCDDRYHFLVGLAASMQRGQVSLFPSNRTTDVLSQLKRDYPGVYCLTDQAASEEAAVMEICAYDVSGANLEAEDPAFPAGQQLAIAFTSGSTGIPKRYPKFWGGVTHEALIAGQRLQLDAAHAGHILATVPAQHMYGFVYSVIMPAQWGYAIGAERPFYPEDIRRALAARPARTVLVTTPVHIRACVLDGVKLPSLDFILSSTAPLDAALAAQAEAHFDTTVQEFYGSTETGAIASRRQAQTQTWHTFDGVRVSLSEEGFRVEAPHIPEPISLTDNVEVHNEREFVLFGRNAELVKIAGKRIALGDLNRHLLAIDGVKDGTFFLPEPGDGREPRLSAFVVAPGMTRAQILDALRARIDAVFLPRPLRRVDVLPRNATGKLPRASLLQLFRETAEKEAEG
;
A
#
# COMPACT_ATOMS: atom_id res chain seq x y z
N ALA A 1 -2.02 -3.63 30.66
CA ALA A 1 -1.05 -3.10 31.64
C ALA A 1 0.23 -2.61 30.95
N GLN A 2 0.93 -3.45 30.15
CA GLN A 2 2.20 -3.06 29.50
C GLN A 2 2.03 -1.85 28.57
N PHE A 3 1.09 -1.87 27.65
CA PHE A 3 0.85 -0.77 26.71
C PHE A 3 0.67 0.59 27.43
N ARG A 4 -0.07 0.62 28.54
CA ARG A 4 -0.26 1.86 29.30
C ARG A 4 1.04 2.38 29.90
N ARG A 5 1.87 1.50 30.47
CA ARG A 5 3.19 1.88 31.02
C ARG A 5 4.11 2.41 29.94
N ASP A 6 4.21 1.70 28.83
CA ASP A 6 5.08 2.07 27.71
C ASP A 6 4.61 3.40 27.09
N LEU A 7 3.31 3.58 26.96
CA LEU A 7 2.69 4.83 26.49
C LEU A 7 3.05 6.01 27.40
N ALA A 8 2.88 5.88 28.72
CA ALA A 8 3.20 6.94 29.66
C ALA A 8 4.70 7.28 29.65
N ALA A 9 5.56 6.25 29.60
CA ALA A 9 7.01 6.43 29.53
C ALA A 9 7.43 7.20 28.28
N LEU A 10 6.94 6.76 27.12
CA LEU A 10 7.28 7.42 25.86
C LEU A 10 6.71 8.83 25.78
N THR A 11 5.45 9.04 26.21
CA THR A 11 4.81 10.37 26.23
C THR A 11 5.65 11.39 27.01
N ALA A 12 6.25 11.00 28.13
CA ALA A 12 7.10 11.87 28.94
C ALA A 12 8.44 12.23 28.26
N ARG A 13 8.90 11.42 27.30
CA ARG A 13 10.19 11.58 26.62
C ARG A 13 10.11 12.25 25.25
N LEU A 14 8.92 12.25 24.62
CA LEU A 14 8.77 12.89 23.32
C LEU A 14 9.13 14.38 23.37
N PRO A 15 9.84 14.91 22.36
CA PRO A 15 10.14 16.33 22.24
C PRO A 15 8.86 17.18 22.23
N ASP A 16 8.95 18.40 22.77
CA ASP A 16 7.86 19.38 22.71
C ASP A 16 7.81 20.05 21.34
N LYS A 17 7.27 19.31 20.35
CA LYS A 17 7.20 19.67 18.94
C LYS A 17 5.85 19.28 18.38
N ARG A 18 5.45 19.93 17.29
CA ARG A 18 4.13 19.72 16.70
C ARG A 18 4.08 18.51 15.78
N TYR A 19 5.17 18.18 15.09
CA TYR A 19 5.18 17.16 14.05
C TYR A 19 6.20 16.07 14.33
N VAL A 20 5.81 14.81 14.04
CA VAL A 20 6.64 13.63 14.22
C VAL A 20 6.60 12.76 12.96
N LEU A 21 7.76 12.24 12.56
CA LEU A 21 7.88 11.14 11.63
C LEU A 21 8.04 9.86 12.47
N ASN A 22 6.95 9.11 12.70
CA ASN A 22 7.04 7.84 13.42
C ASN A 22 7.58 6.76 12.48
N HIS A 23 8.83 6.40 12.69
CA HIS A 23 9.60 5.45 11.88
C HIS A 23 10.01 4.19 12.67
N CYS A 24 9.21 3.78 13.64
CA CYS A 24 9.39 2.49 14.29
C CYS A 24 9.03 1.37 13.31
N ASP A 25 9.89 0.37 13.16
CA ASP A 25 9.67 -0.80 12.32
C ASP A 25 8.81 -1.85 13.01
N ASP A 26 8.98 -2.02 14.32
CA ASP A 26 8.09 -2.83 15.15
C ASP A 26 6.71 -2.18 15.26
N ARG A 27 5.65 -2.90 14.93
CA ARG A 27 4.27 -2.34 14.94
C ARG A 27 3.76 -1.99 16.32
N TYR A 28 4.20 -2.71 17.34
CA TYR A 28 3.86 -2.34 18.72
C TYR A 28 4.51 -1.02 19.10
N HIS A 29 5.80 -0.83 18.80
CA HIS A 29 6.50 0.44 19.01
C HIS A 29 5.86 1.56 18.19
N PHE A 30 5.48 1.29 16.95
CA PHE A 30 4.75 2.24 16.12
C PHE A 30 3.42 2.65 16.77
N LEU A 31 2.62 1.69 17.28
CA LEU A 31 1.35 1.95 17.94
C LEU A 31 1.54 2.79 19.21
N VAL A 32 2.52 2.44 20.06
CA VAL A 32 2.86 3.21 21.28
C VAL A 32 3.31 4.61 20.90
N GLY A 33 4.18 4.75 19.89
CA GLY A 33 4.67 6.03 19.37
C GLY A 33 3.54 6.91 18.83
N LEU A 34 2.59 6.34 18.10
CA LEU A 34 1.40 7.04 17.62
C LEU A 34 0.55 7.56 18.77
N ALA A 35 0.22 6.70 19.74
CA ALA A 35 -0.61 7.06 20.87
C ALA A 35 0.07 8.13 21.75
N ALA A 36 1.38 8.01 21.98
CA ALA A 36 2.17 8.99 22.72
C ALA A 36 2.19 10.36 22.03
N SER A 37 2.38 10.37 20.71
CA SER A 37 2.31 11.59 19.91
C SER A 37 0.93 12.24 19.98
N MET A 38 -0.13 11.44 19.91
CA MET A 38 -1.51 11.92 20.02
C MET A 38 -1.80 12.51 21.42
N GLN A 39 -1.31 11.89 22.50
CA GLN A 39 -1.43 12.45 23.86
C GLN A 39 -0.73 13.80 24.01
N ARG A 40 0.37 14.01 23.28
CA ARG A 40 1.09 15.28 23.20
C ARG A 40 0.47 16.29 22.22
N GLY A 41 -0.65 15.94 21.56
CA GLY A 41 -1.28 16.79 20.55
C GLY A 41 -0.42 16.93 19.26
N GLN A 42 0.53 16.04 19.05
CA GLN A 42 1.40 16.03 17.88
C GLN A 42 0.72 15.35 16.68
N VAL A 43 1.17 15.70 15.48
CA VAL A 43 0.65 15.17 14.22
C VAL A 43 1.73 14.33 13.54
N SER A 44 1.42 13.07 13.24
CA SER A 44 2.32 12.17 12.51
C SER A 44 2.35 12.49 11.02
N LEU A 45 3.52 12.49 10.41
CA LEU A 45 3.69 12.66 8.96
C LEU A 45 3.92 11.30 8.30
N PHE A 46 3.11 10.99 7.26
CA PHE A 46 3.19 9.76 6.49
C PHE A 46 3.58 10.07 5.04
N PRO A 47 4.88 10.30 4.76
CA PRO A 47 5.36 10.58 3.42
C PRO A 47 5.22 9.37 2.49
N SER A 48 5.08 9.63 1.18
CA SER A 48 4.96 8.58 0.16
C SER A 48 6.23 7.72 0.00
N ASN A 49 7.39 8.26 0.34
CA ASN A 49 8.67 7.59 0.43
C ASN A 49 9.59 8.34 1.42
N ARG A 50 10.81 7.84 1.65
CA ARG A 50 11.76 8.36 2.64
C ARG A 50 13.13 8.68 2.04
N THR A 51 13.15 9.08 0.79
CA THR A 51 14.38 9.58 0.18
C THR A 51 14.86 10.85 0.88
N THR A 52 16.15 11.09 0.87
CA THR A 52 16.78 12.28 1.48
C THR A 52 16.12 13.59 1.01
N ASP A 53 15.72 13.65 -0.26
CA ASP A 53 15.04 14.83 -0.82
C ASP A 53 13.67 15.05 -0.20
N VAL A 54 12.85 13.97 -0.04
CA VAL A 54 11.54 14.04 0.59
C VAL A 54 11.66 14.42 2.06
N LEU A 55 12.60 13.83 2.79
CA LEU A 55 12.85 14.17 4.19
C LEU A 55 13.31 15.61 4.35
N SER A 56 14.20 16.09 3.46
CA SER A 56 14.64 17.48 3.44
C SER A 56 13.51 18.45 3.13
N GLN A 57 12.58 18.07 2.23
CA GLN A 57 11.37 18.85 1.96
C GLN A 57 10.44 18.88 3.16
N LEU A 58 10.21 17.74 3.82
CA LEU A 58 9.39 17.69 5.05
C LEU A 58 9.95 18.59 6.14
N LYS A 59 11.28 18.60 6.32
CA LYS A 59 11.94 19.48 7.30
C LYS A 59 11.72 20.96 6.99
N ARG A 60 11.71 21.34 5.72
CA ARG A 60 11.40 22.73 5.31
C ARG A 60 9.93 23.09 5.51
N ASP A 61 9.02 22.18 5.14
CA ASP A 61 7.57 22.43 5.17
C ASP A 61 6.98 22.33 6.58
N TYR A 62 7.62 21.56 7.47
CA TYR A 62 7.21 21.29 8.84
C TYR A 62 8.36 21.58 9.82
N PRO A 63 8.64 22.86 10.09
CA PRO A 63 9.74 23.26 11.00
C PRO A 63 9.63 22.56 12.34
N GLY A 64 10.77 22.03 12.81
CA GLY A 64 10.83 21.32 14.08
C GLY A 64 10.36 19.85 14.02
N VAL A 65 10.01 19.30 12.86
CA VAL A 65 9.74 17.87 12.74
C VAL A 65 10.93 17.04 13.22
N TYR A 66 10.64 15.97 13.95
CA TYR A 66 11.63 15.01 14.42
C TYR A 66 11.23 13.59 14.00
N CYS A 67 12.18 12.66 14.02
CA CYS A 67 11.96 11.26 13.75
C CYS A 67 11.96 10.47 15.05
N LEU A 68 10.89 9.73 15.32
CA LEU A 68 10.82 8.71 16.35
C LEU A 68 11.15 7.35 15.71
N THR A 69 12.14 6.64 16.24
CA THR A 69 12.58 5.37 15.67
C THR A 69 13.04 4.38 16.75
N ASP A 70 12.86 3.09 16.48
CA ASP A 70 13.37 1.97 17.27
C ASP A 70 14.67 1.37 16.66
N GLN A 71 15.22 2.00 15.63
CA GLN A 71 16.45 1.57 14.97
C GLN A 71 17.67 2.30 15.55
N ALA A 72 18.75 1.55 15.83
CA ALA A 72 19.97 2.10 16.39
C ALA A 72 20.72 3.03 15.41
N ALA A 73 20.62 2.78 14.11
CA ALA A 73 21.14 3.64 13.05
C ALA A 73 19.99 3.96 12.08
N SER A 74 19.72 5.25 11.89
CA SER A 74 18.64 5.74 11.05
C SER A 74 19.21 6.68 9.99
N GLU A 75 18.84 6.46 8.73
CA GLU A 75 19.22 7.33 7.61
C GLU A 75 18.65 8.74 7.80
N GLU A 76 17.53 8.86 8.51
CA GLU A 76 16.89 10.13 8.86
C GLU A 76 17.77 11.01 9.75
N ALA A 77 18.71 10.44 10.51
CA ALA A 77 19.63 11.18 11.36
C ALA A 77 20.49 12.21 10.60
N ALA A 78 20.73 11.98 9.31
CA ALA A 78 21.43 12.93 8.46
C ALA A 78 20.60 14.20 8.15
N VAL A 79 19.28 14.12 8.31
CA VAL A 79 18.36 15.19 7.87
C VAL A 79 17.64 15.85 9.05
N MET A 80 17.21 15.09 10.07
CA MET A 80 16.37 15.59 11.16
C MET A 80 16.80 15.06 12.53
N GLU A 81 16.26 15.67 13.59
CA GLU A 81 16.49 15.23 14.96
C GLU A 81 15.89 13.86 15.18
N ILE A 82 16.61 13.00 15.87
CA ILE A 82 16.18 11.65 16.23
C ILE A 82 15.74 11.60 17.68
N CYS A 83 14.56 11.03 17.92
CA CYS A 83 14.10 10.57 19.21
C CYS A 83 14.09 9.03 19.18
N ALA A 84 14.93 8.41 19.98
CA ALA A 84 14.94 6.95 20.10
C ALA A 84 13.68 6.48 20.84
N TYR A 85 13.07 5.37 20.36
CA TYR A 85 12.03 4.70 21.10
C TYR A 85 12.64 4.08 22.37
N ASP A 86 12.28 4.63 23.52
CA ASP A 86 12.75 4.17 24.82
C ASP A 86 11.62 4.26 25.86
N VAL A 87 11.25 3.11 26.40
CA VAL A 87 10.22 2.95 27.44
C VAL A 87 10.81 2.40 28.76
N SER A 88 12.14 2.44 28.91
CA SER A 88 12.81 1.94 30.10
C SER A 88 12.47 2.78 31.34
N GLY A 89 12.39 2.14 32.50
CA GLY A 89 12.25 2.81 33.80
C GLY A 89 10.87 3.37 34.13
N ALA A 90 9.84 3.04 33.36
CA ALA A 90 8.48 3.50 33.64
C ALA A 90 7.80 2.67 34.73
N ASN A 91 7.63 3.27 35.89
CA ASN A 91 6.79 2.77 37.00
C ASN A 91 5.52 3.64 37.13
N LEU A 92 4.98 4.11 35.99
CA LEU A 92 3.85 5.03 35.99
C LEU A 92 2.55 4.23 35.88
N GLU A 93 1.61 4.46 36.78
CA GLU A 93 0.22 4.14 36.55
C GLU A 93 -0.31 5.07 35.48
N ALA A 94 -0.80 4.54 34.37
CA ALA A 94 -1.36 5.30 33.29
C ALA A 94 -2.82 4.91 33.07
N GLU A 95 -3.66 5.90 32.84
CA GLU A 95 -5.04 5.72 32.42
C GLU A 95 -5.14 5.24 30.98
N ASP A 96 -6.31 4.73 30.59
CA ASP A 96 -6.57 4.40 29.20
C ASP A 96 -6.59 5.69 28.36
N PRO A 97 -5.87 5.75 27.25
CA PRO A 97 -5.87 6.93 26.42
C PRO A 97 -7.24 7.12 25.76
N ALA A 98 -7.76 8.34 25.84
CA ALA A 98 -8.96 8.76 25.14
C ALA A 98 -8.61 9.89 24.17
N PHE A 99 -9.02 9.75 22.91
CA PHE A 99 -8.73 10.73 21.87
C PHE A 99 -10.03 11.26 21.26
N PRO A 100 -10.21 12.60 21.14
CA PRO A 100 -11.37 13.18 20.48
C PRO A 100 -11.44 12.75 19.02
N ALA A 101 -12.64 12.47 18.51
CA ALA A 101 -12.84 12.07 17.10
C ALA A 101 -12.30 13.11 16.11
N GLY A 102 -12.41 14.40 16.44
CA GLY A 102 -11.89 15.51 15.63
C GLY A 102 -10.38 15.76 15.76
N GLN A 103 -9.65 14.98 16.56
CA GLN A 103 -8.21 15.17 16.68
C GLN A 103 -7.49 14.75 15.40
N GLN A 104 -6.70 15.66 14.86
CA GLN A 104 -5.82 15.33 13.73
C GLN A 104 -4.67 14.45 14.22
N LEU A 105 -4.60 13.22 13.72
CA LEU A 105 -3.58 12.26 14.12
C LEU A 105 -2.42 12.21 13.11
N ALA A 106 -2.68 12.46 11.83
CA ALA A 106 -1.65 12.39 10.81
C ALA A 106 -1.93 13.30 9.61
N ILE A 107 -0.90 13.51 8.79
CA ILE A 107 -0.98 14.01 7.42
C ILE A 107 -0.37 12.95 6.51
N ALA A 108 -1.17 12.39 5.62
CA ALA A 108 -0.70 11.48 4.60
C ALA A 108 -0.36 12.23 3.30
N PHE A 109 0.68 11.79 2.61
CA PHE A 109 1.15 12.42 1.38
C PHE A 109 1.03 11.47 0.20
N THR A 110 0.61 11.98 -0.95
CA THR A 110 0.66 11.24 -2.21
C THR A 110 1.66 11.90 -3.16
N SER A 111 2.30 11.09 -4.01
CA SER A 111 3.09 11.62 -5.12
C SER A 111 2.14 12.23 -6.14
N GLY A 112 1.92 13.53 -6.07
CA GLY A 112 1.08 14.25 -7.05
C GLY A 112 1.61 14.03 -8.48
N SER A 113 0.71 13.94 -9.46
CA SER A 113 1.07 13.88 -10.90
C SER A 113 1.88 15.10 -11.37
N THR A 114 1.82 16.19 -10.63
CA THR A 114 2.55 17.46 -10.86
C THR A 114 3.91 17.52 -10.14
N GLY A 115 4.34 16.44 -9.46
CA GLY A 115 5.57 16.41 -8.67
C GLY A 115 5.46 17.05 -7.27
N ILE A 116 4.39 17.81 -7.00
CA ILE A 116 4.15 18.40 -5.68
C ILE A 116 3.30 17.42 -4.86
N PRO A 117 3.77 16.96 -3.68
CA PRO A 117 3.00 16.06 -2.84
C PRO A 117 1.70 16.70 -2.37
N LYS A 118 0.56 16.05 -2.64
CA LYS A 118 -0.72 16.45 -2.04
C LYS A 118 -0.79 15.98 -0.60
N ARG A 119 -1.40 16.79 0.27
CA ARG A 119 -1.50 16.58 1.72
C ARG A 119 -2.93 16.23 2.08
N TYR A 120 -3.10 15.13 2.80
CA TYR A 120 -4.42 14.65 3.25
C TYR A 120 -4.43 14.52 4.76
N PRO A 121 -5.03 15.47 5.48
CA PRO A 121 -5.17 15.36 6.93
C PRO A 121 -6.04 14.16 7.29
N LYS A 122 -5.62 13.43 8.31
CA LYS A 122 -6.34 12.28 8.85
C LYS A 122 -6.72 12.56 10.29
N PHE A 123 -7.99 12.31 10.59
CA PHE A 123 -8.58 12.54 11.90
C PHE A 123 -8.90 11.21 12.58
N TRP A 124 -8.77 11.18 13.89
CA TRP A 124 -8.96 9.95 14.68
C TRP A 124 -10.31 9.29 14.41
N GLY A 125 -11.41 10.04 14.48
CA GLY A 125 -12.75 9.50 14.20
C GLY A 125 -12.91 8.92 12.82
N GLY A 126 -12.32 9.53 11.79
CA GLY A 126 -12.38 9.00 10.42
C GLY A 126 -11.62 7.67 10.29
N VAL A 127 -10.39 7.60 10.82
CA VAL A 127 -9.56 6.39 10.72
C VAL A 127 -10.15 5.22 11.52
N THR A 128 -10.67 5.48 12.72
CA THR A 128 -11.32 4.43 13.53
C THR A 128 -12.64 3.99 12.93
N HIS A 129 -13.40 4.89 12.31
CA HIS A 129 -14.64 4.52 11.62
C HIS A 129 -14.35 3.67 10.36
N GLU A 130 -13.31 4.02 9.57
CA GLU A 130 -12.84 3.19 8.45
C GLU A 130 -12.49 1.77 8.91
N ALA A 131 -11.72 1.65 10.00
CA ALA A 131 -11.34 0.36 10.57
C ALA A 131 -12.56 -0.44 11.08
N LEU A 132 -13.56 0.24 11.64
CA LEU A 132 -14.81 -0.38 12.12
C LEU A 132 -15.59 -1.00 10.97
N ILE A 133 -15.94 -0.21 9.94
CA ILE A 133 -16.76 -0.70 8.81
C ILE A 133 -16.01 -1.74 7.97
N ALA A 134 -14.69 -1.64 7.88
CA ALA A 134 -13.87 -2.65 7.23
C ALA A 134 -13.89 -3.98 7.99
N GLY A 135 -13.75 -3.96 9.32
CA GLY A 135 -13.84 -5.16 10.15
C GLY A 135 -15.22 -5.81 10.10
N GLN A 136 -16.31 -5.01 10.08
CA GLN A 136 -17.67 -5.49 9.86
C GLN A 136 -17.79 -6.19 8.50
N ARG A 137 -17.27 -5.57 7.43
CA ARG A 137 -17.27 -6.13 6.08
C ARG A 137 -16.49 -7.44 5.98
N LEU A 138 -15.40 -7.58 6.71
CA LEU A 138 -14.59 -8.78 6.82
C LEU A 138 -15.17 -9.81 7.82
N GLN A 139 -16.26 -9.49 8.50
CA GLN A 139 -16.89 -10.31 9.53
C GLN A 139 -15.91 -10.69 10.66
N LEU A 140 -15.07 -9.72 11.07
CA LEU A 140 -14.19 -9.94 12.21
C LEU A 140 -14.99 -10.18 13.47
N ASP A 141 -14.56 -11.17 14.25
CA ASP A 141 -15.22 -11.56 15.49
C ASP A 141 -14.33 -11.22 16.69
N ALA A 142 -14.70 -10.17 17.42
CA ALA A 142 -13.98 -9.74 18.62
C ALA A 142 -14.08 -10.75 19.78
N ALA A 143 -15.09 -11.62 19.81
CA ALA A 143 -15.22 -12.66 20.85
C ALA A 143 -14.23 -13.81 20.61
N HIS A 144 -13.83 -14.03 19.37
CA HIS A 144 -12.85 -15.05 18.97
C HIS A 144 -11.70 -14.42 18.18
N ALA A 145 -11.17 -13.31 18.69
CA ALA A 145 -10.13 -12.56 18.04
C ALA A 145 -8.87 -13.41 17.80
N GLY A 146 -8.29 -13.25 16.62
CA GLY A 146 -7.10 -13.95 16.14
C GLY A 146 -5.88 -13.02 16.11
N HIS A 147 -5.06 -13.23 15.10
CA HIS A 147 -3.86 -12.45 14.85
C HIS A 147 -3.95 -11.73 13.50
N ILE A 148 -3.33 -10.58 13.38
CA ILE A 148 -3.08 -9.91 12.10
C ILE A 148 -1.57 -9.83 11.89
N LEU A 149 -1.10 -10.47 10.81
CA LEU A 149 0.27 -10.34 10.31
C LEU A 149 0.25 -9.51 9.03
N ALA A 150 1.20 -8.59 8.86
CA ALA A 150 1.23 -7.78 7.66
C ALA A 150 2.63 -7.69 7.03
N THR A 151 2.68 -7.79 5.69
CA THR A 151 3.89 -7.58 4.90
C THR A 151 4.11 -6.11 4.54
N VAL A 152 3.08 -5.27 4.74
CA VAL A 152 3.11 -3.83 4.45
C VAL A 152 3.56 -3.03 5.67
N PRO A 153 4.27 -1.90 5.48
CA PRO A 153 4.71 -1.06 6.60
C PRO A 153 3.54 -0.36 7.29
N ALA A 154 3.65 -0.19 8.61
CA ALA A 154 2.69 0.54 9.44
C ALA A 154 2.58 2.04 9.05
N GLN A 155 3.62 2.60 8.46
CA GLN A 155 3.68 4.00 8.00
C GLN A 155 2.90 4.27 6.70
N HIS A 156 2.43 3.25 6.01
CA HIS A 156 1.59 3.38 4.82
C HIS A 156 0.11 3.28 5.22
N MET A 157 -0.78 4.11 4.66
CA MET A 157 -2.19 4.15 5.07
C MET A 157 -2.87 2.77 5.11
N TYR A 158 -2.65 1.91 4.12
CA TYR A 158 -3.17 0.55 4.13
C TYR A 158 -2.64 -0.29 5.31
N GLY A 159 -1.32 -0.28 5.53
CA GLY A 159 -0.73 -0.96 6.69
C GLY A 159 -1.16 -0.33 8.01
N PHE A 160 -1.23 1.00 8.07
CA PHE A 160 -1.66 1.75 9.24
C PHE A 160 -3.07 1.36 9.70
N VAL A 161 -4.03 1.45 8.81
CA VAL A 161 -5.43 1.15 9.17
C VAL A 161 -5.62 -0.33 9.46
N TYR A 162 -5.12 -1.22 8.60
CA TYR A 162 -5.50 -2.64 8.62
C TYR A 162 -4.54 -3.54 9.39
N SER A 163 -3.35 -3.05 9.77
CA SER A 163 -2.43 -3.82 10.62
C SER A 163 -2.11 -3.17 11.98
N VAL A 164 -2.65 -1.97 12.24
CA VAL A 164 -2.48 -1.29 13.53
C VAL A 164 -3.83 -0.92 14.15
N ILE A 165 -4.64 -0.09 13.46
CA ILE A 165 -5.90 0.41 14.03
C ILE A 165 -6.99 -0.67 14.08
N MET A 166 -7.22 -1.37 12.97
CA MET A 166 -8.26 -2.40 12.90
C MET A 166 -8.04 -3.53 13.91
N PRO A 167 -6.83 -4.15 14.02
CA PRO A 167 -6.61 -5.15 15.06
C PRO A 167 -6.79 -4.61 16.47
N ALA A 168 -6.29 -3.40 16.78
CA ALA A 168 -6.47 -2.80 18.09
C ALA A 168 -7.95 -2.58 18.44
N GLN A 169 -8.78 -2.21 17.47
CA GLN A 169 -10.21 -1.97 17.65
C GLN A 169 -11.03 -3.25 17.78
N TRP A 170 -10.63 -4.31 17.06
CA TRP A 170 -11.34 -5.60 17.06
C TRP A 170 -10.74 -6.63 18.03
N GLY A 171 -9.76 -6.24 18.85
CA GLY A 171 -9.13 -7.11 19.85
C GLY A 171 -8.20 -8.17 19.28
N TYR A 172 -7.78 -8.04 18.00
CA TYR A 172 -6.83 -8.95 17.38
C TYR A 172 -5.40 -8.64 17.82
N ALA A 173 -4.60 -9.68 17.98
CA ALA A 173 -3.18 -9.49 18.27
C ALA A 173 -2.44 -8.96 17.04
N ILE A 174 -1.58 -7.97 17.25
CA ILE A 174 -0.79 -7.33 16.21
C ILE A 174 0.53 -8.10 16.05
N GLY A 175 0.81 -8.59 14.83
CA GLY A 175 2.13 -9.11 14.49
C GLY A 175 3.14 -7.96 14.42
N ALA A 176 4.15 -7.98 15.29
CA ALA A 176 5.12 -6.89 15.42
C ALA A 176 6.02 -6.78 14.18
N GLU A 177 6.47 -7.92 13.67
CA GLU A 177 7.39 -8.01 12.52
C GLU A 177 6.70 -7.73 11.17
N ARG A 178 7.54 -7.45 10.18
CA ARG A 178 7.15 -7.26 8.78
C ARG A 178 7.92 -8.22 7.88
N PRO A 179 7.45 -9.48 7.71
CA PRO A 179 8.08 -10.42 6.81
C PRO A 179 7.94 -9.95 5.35
N PHE A 180 8.97 -10.19 4.55
CA PHE A 180 9.01 -9.72 3.16
C PHE A 180 9.10 -10.87 2.15
N TYR A 181 9.98 -11.82 2.37
CA TYR A 181 10.16 -12.97 1.48
C TYR A 181 9.18 -14.10 1.80
N PRO A 182 8.85 -14.99 0.83
CA PRO A 182 7.89 -16.06 1.02
C PRO A 182 8.16 -16.93 2.25
N GLU A 183 9.42 -17.34 2.46
CA GLU A 183 9.80 -18.16 3.60
C GLU A 183 9.69 -17.41 4.94
N ASP A 184 9.99 -16.10 4.96
CA ASP A 184 9.81 -15.28 6.17
C ASP A 184 8.32 -15.14 6.53
N ILE A 185 7.45 -14.97 5.51
CA ILE A 185 6.00 -14.97 5.70
C ILE A 185 5.54 -16.30 6.28
N ARG A 186 5.99 -17.42 5.71
CA ARG A 186 5.66 -18.77 6.21
C ARG A 186 6.10 -18.97 7.66
N ARG A 187 7.34 -18.58 8.01
CA ARG A 187 7.88 -18.71 9.39
C ARG A 187 7.10 -17.84 10.37
N ALA A 188 6.83 -16.60 10.00
CA ALA A 188 6.07 -15.68 10.83
C ALA A 188 4.64 -16.18 11.07
N LEU A 189 3.99 -16.78 10.08
CA LEU A 189 2.68 -17.42 10.24
C LEU A 189 2.75 -18.69 11.08
N ALA A 190 3.76 -19.53 10.88
CA ALA A 190 3.92 -20.77 11.63
C ALA A 190 4.18 -20.56 13.13
N ALA A 191 4.69 -19.40 13.52
CA ALA A 191 4.89 -19.02 14.90
C ALA A 191 3.60 -18.56 15.60
N ARG A 192 2.47 -18.51 14.90
CA ARG A 192 1.17 -18.02 15.39
C ARG A 192 0.16 -19.14 15.47
N PRO A 193 -0.82 -19.03 16.39
CA PRO A 193 -1.93 -19.96 16.41
C PRO A 193 -2.78 -19.83 15.13
N ALA A 194 -3.62 -20.83 14.88
CA ALA A 194 -4.68 -20.74 13.88
C ALA A 194 -5.52 -19.45 14.09
N ARG A 195 -6.25 -19.01 13.06
CA ARG A 195 -6.95 -17.72 13.02
C ARG A 195 -6.02 -16.52 12.87
N THR A 196 -5.26 -16.54 11.80
CA THR A 196 -4.43 -15.41 11.40
C THR A 196 -4.94 -14.84 10.08
N VAL A 197 -5.09 -13.52 10.04
CA VAL A 197 -5.31 -12.75 8.81
C VAL A 197 -3.97 -12.25 8.30
N LEU A 198 -3.69 -12.50 7.01
CA LEU A 198 -2.51 -11.96 6.35
C LEU A 198 -2.88 -10.70 5.56
N VAL A 199 -2.43 -9.53 6.03
CA VAL A 199 -2.57 -8.24 5.32
C VAL A 199 -1.37 -8.04 4.40
N THR A 200 -1.59 -8.08 3.09
CA THR A 200 -0.50 -8.15 2.12
C THR A 200 -0.82 -7.43 0.80
N THR A 201 -0.04 -7.64 -0.24
CA THR A 201 -0.20 -7.03 -1.57
C THR A 201 -0.13 -8.09 -2.67
N PRO A 202 -0.64 -7.82 -3.88
CA PRO A 202 -0.56 -8.76 -5.00
C PRO A 202 0.86 -9.23 -5.31
N VAL A 203 1.87 -8.40 -5.05
CA VAL A 203 3.29 -8.75 -5.29
C VAL A 203 3.75 -9.87 -4.36
N HIS A 204 3.44 -9.78 -3.06
CA HIS A 204 3.80 -10.82 -2.09
C HIS A 204 2.99 -12.11 -2.32
N ILE A 205 1.69 -11.99 -2.66
CA ILE A 205 0.85 -13.14 -3.03
C ILE A 205 1.48 -13.88 -4.21
N ARG A 206 1.83 -13.15 -5.28
CA ARG A 206 2.48 -13.72 -6.46
C ARG A 206 3.80 -14.39 -6.12
N ALA A 207 4.64 -13.73 -5.30
CA ALA A 207 5.91 -14.31 -4.87
C ALA A 207 5.71 -15.64 -4.13
N CYS A 208 4.77 -15.69 -3.18
CA CYS A 208 4.47 -16.92 -2.44
C CYS A 208 3.92 -18.04 -3.32
N VAL A 209 3.04 -17.72 -4.29
CA VAL A 209 2.49 -18.70 -5.24
C VAL A 209 3.59 -19.24 -6.16
N LEU A 210 4.44 -18.37 -6.74
CA LEU A 210 5.52 -18.76 -7.65
C LEU A 210 6.63 -19.54 -6.96
N ASP A 211 6.93 -19.25 -5.69
CA ASP A 211 7.90 -19.97 -4.89
C ASP A 211 7.37 -21.37 -4.45
N GLY A 212 6.06 -21.56 -4.56
CA GLY A 212 5.41 -22.82 -4.16
C GLY A 212 5.33 -23.01 -2.63
N VAL A 213 5.63 -22.00 -1.83
CA VAL A 213 5.63 -22.08 -0.37
C VAL A 213 4.23 -22.44 0.15
N LYS A 214 4.16 -23.39 1.09
CA LYS A 214 2.90 -23.73 1.76
C LYS A 214 2.76 -22.90 3.04
N LEU A 215 1.76 -22.03 3.06
CA LEU A 215 1.45 -21.26 4.25
C LEU A 215 0.65 -22.11 5.26
N PRO A 216 0.79 -21.86 6.56
CA PRO A 216 -0.13 -22.39 7.57
C PRO A 216 -1.56 -21.93 7.31
N SER A 217 -2.54 -22.58 7.95
CA SER A 217 -3.95 -22.19 7.85
C SER A 217 -4.16 -20.72 8.19
N LEU A 218 -4.91 -20.02 7.34
CA LEU A 218 -5.26 -18.61 7.47
C LEU A 218 -6.78 -18.46 7.51
N ASP A 219 -7.28 -17.48 8.27
CA ASP A 219 -8.69 -17.11 8.19
C ASP A 219 -9.01 -16.57 6.78
N PHE A 220 -8.19 -15.61 6.32
CA PHE A 220 -8.21 -15.09 4.96
C PHE A 220 -6.96 -14.26 4.68
N ILE A 221 -6.77 -13.91 3.41
CA ILE A 221 -5.76 -12.96 2.96
C ILE A 221 -6.47 -11.65 2.58
N LEU A 222 -6.01 -10.52 3.11
CA LEU A 222 -6.44 -9.19 2.70
C LEU A 222 -5.39 -8.56 1.79
N SER A 223 -5.79 -8.21 0.57
CA SER A 223 -4.94 -7.62 -0.47
C SER A 223 -5.38 -6.20 -0.81
N SER A 224 -4.45 -5.31 -1.08
CA SER A 224 -4.69 -3.96 -1.59
C SER A 224 -3.43 -3.37 -2.21
N THR A 225 -3.42 -2.06 -2.47
CA THR A 225 -2.34 -1.20 -2.99
C THR A 225 -2.08 -1.27 -4.48
N ALA A 226 -2.37 -2.39 -5.12
CA ALA A 226 -2.29 -2.59 -6.56
C ALA A 226 -3.41 -3.54 -7.00
N PRO A 227 -3.83 -3.52 -8.29
CA PRO A 227 -4.84 -4.44 -8.78
C PRO A 227 -4.41 -5.90 -8.62
N LEU A 228 -5.31 -6.73 -8.09
CA LEU A 228 -5.13 -8.17 -8.01
C LEU A 228 -5.71 -8.81 -9.28
N ASP A 229 -4.91 -9.62 -9.97
CA ASP A 229 -5.37 -10.39 -11.13
C ASP A 229 -6.26 -11.55 -10.69
N ALA A 230 -7.35 -11.83 -11.44
CA ALA A 230 -8.31 -12.87 -11.10
C ALA A 230 -7.70 -14.28 -11.10
N ALA A 231 -6.80 -14.56 -12.05
CA ALA A 231 -6.13 -15.85 -12.12
C ALA A 231 -5.18 -16.03 -10.92
N LEU A 232 -4.44 -14.98 -10.55
CA LEU A 232 -3.58 -14.99 -9.36
C LEU A 232 -4.41 -15.16 -8.08
N ALA A 233 -5.56 -14.49 -7.96
CA ALA A 233 -6.46 -14.64 -6.82
C ALA A 233 -6.94 -16.10 -6.69
N ALA A 234 -7.41 -16.71 -7.79
CA ALA A 234 -7.87 -18.09 -7.81
C ALA A 234 -6.74 -19.09 -7.49
N GLN A 235 -5.53 -18.86 -8.05
CA GLN A 235 -4.36 -19.69 -7.76
C GLN A 235 -3.97 -19.60 -6.27
N ALA A 236 -3.97 -18.39 -5.70
CA ALA A 236 -3.64 -18.17 -4.30
C ALA A 236 -4.65 -18.85 -3.37
N GLU A 237 -5.97 -18.72 -3.65
CA GLU A 237 -7.02 -19.39 -2.87
C GLU A 237 -6.86 -20.92 -2.88
N ALA A 238 -6.63 -21.50 -4.06
CA ALA A 238 -6.40 -22.94 -4.20
C ALA A 238 -5.09 -23.40 -3.58
N HIS A 239 -4.02 -22.59 -3.68
CA HIS A 239 -2.70 -22.94 -3.19
C HIS A 239 -2.58 -22.88 -1.67
N PHE A 240 -3.24 -21.89 -1.04
CA PHE A 240 -3.17 -21.64 0.41
C PHE A 240 -4.40 -22.16 1.17
N ASP A 241 -5.39 -22.74 0.49
CA ASP A 241 -6.65 -23.22 1.07
C ASP A 241 -7.33 -22.13 1.94
N THR A 242 -7.46 -20.93 1.38
CA THR A 242 -8.05 -19.76 2.05
C THR A 242 -8.74 -18.83 1.04
N THR A 243 -9.39 -17.79 1.52
CA THR A 243 -10.00 -16.77 0.65
C THR A 243 -9.12 -15.52 0.53
N VAL A 244 -9.17 -14.86 -0.63
CA VAL A 244 -8.47 -13.59 -0.86
C VAL A 244 -9.49 -12.48 -1.03
N GLN A 245 -9.56 -11.58 -0.04
CA GLN A 245 -10.35 -10.36 -0.08
C GLN A 245 -9.50 -9.22 -0.62
N GLU A 246 -10.03 -8.46 -1.56
CA GLU A 246 -9.36 -7.29 -2.11
C GLU A 246 -10.07 -6.01 -1.66
N PHE A 247 -9.31 -5.02 -1.17
CA PHE A 247 -9.81 -3.69 -0.81
C PHE A 247 -9.44 -2.66 -1.87
N TYR A 248 -10.41 -1.82 -2.22
CA TYR A 248 -10.24 -0.66 -3.08
C TYR A 248 -10.39 0.62 -2.29
N GLY A 249 -9.48 1.55 -2.55
CA GLY A 249 -9.46 2.88 -1.97
C GLY A 249 -8.20 3.63 -2.35
N SER A 250 -8.06 4.82 -1.79
CA SER A 250 -6.94 5.70 -2.03
C SER A 250 -6.47 6.35 -0.71
N THR A 251 -5.36 7.09 -0.76
CA THR A 251 -4.94 7.87 0.42
C THR A 251 -5.99 8.91 0.79
N GLU A 252 -6.71 9.45 -0.20
CA GLU A 252 -7.75 10.44 -0.06
C GLU A 252 -8.95 9.87 0.70
N THR A 253 -9.47 8.76 0.20
CA THR A 253 -10.74 8.17 0.64
C THR A 253 -10.60 7.17 1.79
N GLY A 254 -9.41 6.61 2.05
CA GLY A 254 -9.32 5.35 2.74
C GLY A 254 -9.88 4.22 1.88
N ALA A 255 -10.10 3.02 2.44
CA ALA A 255 -10.79 1.97 1.70
C ALA A 255 -12.30 2.20 1.71
N ILE A 256 -12.93 1.96 0.57
CA ILE A 256 -14.35 2.25 0.32
C ILE A 256 -15.13 1.01 -0.12
N ALA A 257 -14.47 0.00 -0.66
CA ALA A 257 -15.11 -1.19 -1.19
C ALA A 257 -14.22 -2.42 -1.07
N SER A 258 -14.86 -3.59 -1.15
CA SER A 258 -14.19 -4.89 -1.21
C SER A 258 -14.78 -5.77 -2.28
N ARG A 259 -13.98 -6.76 -2.71
CA ARG A 259 -14.44 -7.88 -3.54
C ARG A 259 -13.62 -9.14 -3.26
N ARG A 260 -14.13 -10.29 -3.66
CA ARG A 260 -13.37 -11.52 -3.81
C ARG A 260 -13.08 -11.72 -5.29
N GLN A 261 -11.90 -11.26 -5.73
CA GLN A 261 -11.53 -11.18 -7.15
C GLN A 261 -11.56 -12.53 -7.87
N ALA A 262 -11.37 -13.64 -7.16
CA ALA A 262 -11.52 -14.99 -7.74
C ALA A 262 -12.97 -15.32 -8.14
N GLN A 263 -13.96 -14.57 -7.64
CA GLN A 263 -15.39 -14.85 -7.89
C GLN A 263 -16.09 -13.76 -8.71
N THR A 264 -15.71 -12.47 -8.53
CA THR A 264 -16.41 -11.35 -9.15
C THR A 264 -15.47 -10.19 -9.45
N GLN A 265 -15.78 -9.45 -10.53
CA GLN A 265 -15.13 -8.17 -10.83
C GLN A 265 -15.85 -7.00 -10.17
N THR A 266 -17.08 -7.21 -9.67
CA THR A 266 -17.88 -6.17 -9.03
C THR A 266 -17.35 -5.85 -7.64
N TRP A 267 -17.12 -4.57 -7.40
CA TRP A 267 -16.81 -4.02 -6.09
C TRP A 267 -18.09 -3.72 -5.33
N HIS A 268 -18.13 -4.08 -4.05
CA HIS A 268 -19.21 -3.77 -3.13
C HIS A 268 -18.69 -2.79 -2.08
N THR A 269 -19.35 -1.64 -1.96
CA THR A 269 -18.96 -0.62 -0.99
C THR A 269 -19.15 -1.11 0.45
N PHE A 270 -18.39 -0.51 1.37
CA PHE A 270 -18.60 -0.70 2.81
C PHE A 270 -19.91 -0.06 3.26
N ASP A 271 -20.38 -0.41 4.44
CA ASP A 271 -21.62 0.16 4.98
C ASP A 271 -21.50 1.67 5.18
N GLY A 272 -22.51 2.39 4.75
CA GLY A 272 -22.53 3.85 4.74
C GLY A 272 -21.76 4.51 3.61
N VAL A 273 -20.95 3.77 2.82
CA VAL A 273 -20.26 4.31 1.65
C VAL A 273 -21.17 4.27 0.43
N ARG A 274 -21.27 5.39 -0.29
CA ARG A 274 -22.01 5.52 -1.55
C ARG A 274 -21.10 6.00 -2.65
N VAL A 275 -21.39 5.55 -3.86
CA VAL A 275 -20.67 5.91 -5.06
C VAL A 275 -21.62 6.38 -6.15
N SER A 276 -21.18 7.32 -6.96
CA SER A 276 -21.95 7.84 -8.11
C SER A 276 -21.02 8.35 -9.18
N LEU A 277 -21.55 8.59 -10.38
CA LEU A 277 -20.84 9.33 -11.43
C LEU A 277 -21.29 10.79 -11.42
N SER A 278 -20.33 11.71 -11.53
CA SER A 278 -20.54 13.13 -11.71
C SER A 278 -19.76 13.64 -12.93
N GLU A 279 -19.95 14.92 -13.30
CA GLU A 279 -19.16 15.56 -14.37
C GLU A 279 -17.66 15.58 -14.04
N GLU A 280 -17.31 15.57 -12.74
CA GLU A 280 -15.93 15.57 -12.24
C GLU A 280 -15.32 14.15 -12.15
N GLY A 281 -16.11 13.09 -12.40
CA GLY A 281 -15.66 11.70 -12.37
C GLY A 281 -16.40 10.83 -11.35
N PHE A 282 -15.69 9.83 -10.82
CA PHE A 282 -16.20 8.88 -9.85
C PHE A 282 -16.26 9.51 -8.45
N ARG A 283 -17.47 9.83 -8.00
CA ARG A 283 -17.75 10.50 -6.72
C ARG A 283 -17.95 9.48 -5.61
N VAL A 284 -17.29 9.68 -4.48
CA VAL A 284 -17.35 8.84 -3.28
C VAL A 284 -17.82 9.68 -2.09
N GLU A 285 -18.81 9.18 -1.37
CA GLU A 285 -19.30 9.70 -0.10
C GLU A 285 -19.19 8.60 0.97
N ALA A 286 -18.61 8.92 2.11
CA ALA A 286 -18.44 7.94 3.18
C ALA A 286 -18.42 8.61 4.56
N PRO A 287 -18.87 7.93 5.64
CA PRO A 287 -18.89 8.50 6.99
C PRO A 287 -17.51 8.86 7.55
N HIS A 288 -16.46 8.22 7.05
CA HIS A 288 -15.07 8.46 7.46
C HIS A 288 -14.35 9.53 6.62
N ILE A 289 -15.03 10.11 5.63
CA ILE A 289 -14.52 11.18 4.78
C ILE A 289 -15.28 12.46 5.13
N PRO A 290 -14.58 13.58 5.46
CA PRO A 290 -15.25 14.82 5.86
C PRO A 290 -16.16 15.41 4.77
N GLU A 291 -15.73 15.30 3.50
CA GLU A 291 -16.45 15.82 2.33
C GLU A 291 -16.37 14.81 1.18
N PRO A 292 -17.39 14.75 0.29
CA PRO A 292 -17.33 13.88 -0.87
C PRO A 292 -16.10 14.13 -1.73
N ILE A 293 -15.51 13.06 -2.26
CA ILE A 293 -14.28 13.12 -3.06
C ILE A 293 -14.57 12.59 -4.46
N SER A 294 -14.14 13.34 -5.49
CA SER A 294 -14.15 12.87 -6.87
C SER A 294 -12.79 12.23 -7.22
N LEU A 295 -12.84 10.99 -7.71
CA LEU A 295 -11.68 10.22 -8.18
C LEU A 295 -11.67 10.21 -9.70
N THR A 296 -10.47 10.10 -10.29
CA THR A 296 -10.26 10.03 -11.75
C THR A 296 -10.24 8.60 -12.28
N ASP A 297 -10.71 7.65 -11.48
CA ASP A 297 -10.77 6.24 -11.86
C ASP A 297 -11.87 6.02 -12.89
N ASN A 298 -11.59 5.15 -13.88
CA ASN A 298 -12.56 4.75 -14.89
C ASN A 298 -13.41 3.61 -14.33
N VAL A 299 -14.68 3.87 -14.08
CA VAL A 299 -15.60 2.94 -13.44
C VAL A 299 -16.93 2.86 -14.18
N GLU A 300 -17.60 1.73 -14.08
CA GLU A 300 -19.02 1.56 -14.39
C GLU A 300 -19.77 1.41 -13.08
N VAL A 301 -20.61 2.37 -12.75
CA VAL A 301 -21.42 2.35 -11.53
C VAL A 301 -22.76 1.68 -11.83
N HIS A 302 -23.01 0.53 -11.21
CA HIS A 302 -24.26 -0.22 -11.36
C HIS A 302 -25.37 0.36 -10.46
N ASN A 303 -24.99 0.73 -9.24
CA ASN A 303 -25.85 1.41 -8.25
C ASN A 303 -24.95 2.10 -7.19
N GLU A 304 -25.57 2.74 -6.18
CA GLU A 304 -24.83 3.46 -5.14
C GLU A 304 -23.83 2.61 -4.34
N ARG A 305 -23.94 1.28 -4.41
CA ARG A 305 -23.12 0.34 -3.64
C ARG A 305 -22.31 -0.63 -4.47
N GLU A 306 -22.46 -0.60 -5.80
CA GLU A 306 -21.79 -1.55 -6.69
C GLU A 306 -21.24 -0.88 -7.93
N PHE A 307 -20.01 -1.21 -8.26
CA PHE A 307 -19.32 -0.71 -9.43
C PHE A 307 -18.27 -1.70 -9.94
N VAL A 308 -17.88 -1.53 -11.20
CA VAL A 308 -16.72 -2.21 -11.81
C VAL A 308 -15.64 -1.18 -12.09
N LEU A 309 -14.40 -1.52 -11.78
CA LEU A 309 -13.22 -0.67 -11.98
C LEU A 309 -12.44 -1.15 -13.20
N PHE A 310 -12.22 -0.27 -14.18
CA PHE A 310 -11.44 -0.51 -15.40
C PHE A 310 -10.01 0.06 -15.34
N GLY A 311 -9.65 0.77 -14.27
CA GLY A 311 -8.34 1.39 -14.09
C GLY A 311 -8.43 2.91 -13.99
N ARG A 312 -7.30 3.59 -14.06
CA ARG A 312 -7.23 5.05 -13.98
C ARG A 312 -7.20 5.68 -15.37
N ASN A 313 -7.93 6.76 -15.57
CA ASN A 313 -7.90 7.53 -16.82
C ASN A 313 -6.48 8.01 -17.18
N ALA A 314 -5.65 8.34 -16.20
CA ALA A 314 -4.25 8.72 -16.40
C ALA A 314 -3.34 7.58 -16.91
N GLU A 315 -3.81 6.33 -16.88
CA GLU A 315 -3.10 5.13 -17.36
C GLU A 315 -3.60 4.66 -18.73
N LEU A 316 -4.56 5.38 -19.35
CA LEU A 316 -5.01 5.08 -20.70
C LEU A 316 -3.97 5.54 -21.73
N VAL A 317 -3.46 4.59 -22.49
CA VAL A 317 -2.54 4.85 -23.61
C VAL A 317 -3.33 4.86 -24.91
N LYS A 318 -3.15 5.94 -25.70
CA LYS A 318 -3.74 6.05 -27.04
C LYS A 318 -2.61 5.97 -28.07
N ILE A 319 -2.62 4.92 -28.87
CA ILE A 319 -1.63 4.70 -29.95
C ILE A 319 -2.38 4.36 -31.23
N ALA A 320 -2.08 5.08 -32.31
CA ALA A 320 -2.68 4.88 -33.61
C ALA A 320 -4.24 4.80 -33.59
N GLY A 321 -4.88 5.65 -32.77
CA GLY A 321 -6.34 5.71 -32.64
C GLY A 321 -6.95 4.66 -31.71
N LYS A 322 -6.23 3.62 -31.30
CA LYS A 322 -6.67 2.61 -30.33
C LYS A 322 -6.34 3.03 -28.91
N ARG A 323 -7.18 2.63 -27.96
CA ARG A 323 -7.00 2.92 -26.52
C ARG A 323 -6.91 1.62 -25.74
N ILE A 324 -6.00 1.57 -24.75
CA ILE A 324 -5.86 0.47 -23.82
C ILE A 324 -5.36 1.00 -22.47
N ALA A 325 -5.76 0.39 -21.38
CA ALA A 325 -5.20 0.70 -20.07
C ALA A 325 -3.85 0.01 -19.86
N LEU A 326 -2.87 0.70 -19.25
CA LEU A 326 -1.58 0.07 -18.89
C LEU A 326 -1.78 -1.15 -17.97
N GLY A 327 -2.80 -1.11 -17.10
CA GLY A 327 -3.17 -2.24 -16.25
C GLY A 327 -3.54 -3.50 -17.04
N ASP A 328 -4.25 -3.36 -18.18
CA ASP A 328 -4.58 -4.49 -19.05
C ASP A 328 -3.34 -5.06 -19.74
N LEU A 329 -2.45 -4.20 -20.21
CA LEU A 329 -1.17 -4.62 -20.80
C LEU A 329 -0.30 -5.34 -19.76
N ASN A 330 -0.26 -4.85 -18.54
CA ASN A 330 0.46 -5.50 -17.45
C ASN A 330 -0.11 -6.88 -17.13
N ARG A 331 -1.44 -7.03 -17.13
CA ARG A 331 -2.10 -8.33 -16.94
C ARG A 331 -1.68 -9.32 -18.00
N HIS A 332 -1.69 -8.92 -19.29
CA HIS A 332 -1.25 -9.77 -20.40
C HIS A 332 0.23 -10.16 -20.30
N LEU A 333 1.10 -9.24 -19.88
CA LEU A 333 2.52 -9.51 -19.67
C LEU A 333 2.74 -10.51 -18.53
N LEU A 334 2.07 -10.30 -17.40
CA LEU A 334 2.19 -11.15 -16.23
C LEU A 334 1.54 -12.52 -16.36
N ALA A 335 0.66 -12.71 -17.37
CA ALA A 335 0.05 -14.00 -17.71
C ALA A 335 0.92 -14.87 -18.63
N ILE A 336 2.12 -14.43 -19.00
CA ILE A 336 3.07 -15.22 -19.77
C ILE A 336 3.82 -16.16 -18.83
N ASP A 337 3.78 -17.45 -19.11
CA ASP A 337 4.53 -18.45 -18.35
C ASP A 337 6.03 -18.14 -18.34
N GLY A 338 6.66 -18.12 -17.16
CA GLY A 338 8.07 -17.74 -16.99
C GLY A 338 8.31 -16.26 -16.71
N VAL A 339 7.30 -15.40 -16.83
CA VAL A 339 7.37 -14.01 -16.36
C VAL A 339 7.09 -13.93 -14.86
N LYS A 340 8.09 -13.53 -14.10
CA LYS A 340 7.98 -13.36 -12.64
C LYS A 340 7.39 -12.01 -12.24
N ASP A 341 7.78 -10.94 -12.92
CA ASP A 341 7.31 -9.57 -12.72
C ASP A 341 7.43 -8.78 -14.03
N GLY A 342 6.65 -7.70 -14.16
CA GLY A 342 6.70 -6.87 -15.37
C GLY A 342 5.79 -5.66 -15.28
N THR A 343 6.11 -4.65 -16.08
CA THR A 343 5.29 -3.45 -16.20
C THR A 343 5.47 -2.78 -17.54
N PHE A 344 4.35 -2.36 -18.13
CA PHE A 344 4.35 -1.38 -19.21
C PHE A 344 4.36 0.03 -18.63
N PHE A 345 4.97 0.95 -19.33
CA PHE A 345 4.92 2.37 -18.99
C PHE A 345 5.17 3.22 -20.23
N LEU A 346 4.75 4.48 -20.15
CA LEU A 346 5.01 5.46 -21.19
C LEU A 346 6.11 6.41 -20.68
N PRO A 347 7.33 6.38 -21.28
CA PRO A 347 8.39 7.33 -20.97
C PRO A 347 7.95 8.77 -21.26
N GLU A 348 8.68 9.74 -20.71
CA GLU A 348 8.46 11.14 -21.07
C GLU A 348 8.81 11.39 -22.55
N PRO A 349 8.12 12.35 -23.19
CA PRO A 349 8.48 12.74 -24.55
C PRO A 349 9.95 13.19 -24.60
N GLY A 350 10.75 12.49 -25.38
CA GLY A 350 12.10 12.96 -25.72
C GLY A 350 12.05 13.91 -26.91
N ASP A 351 13.19 14.48 -27.32
CA ASP A 351 13.39 15.50 -28.36
C ASP A 351 12.45 15.35 -29.59
N GLY A 352 11.23 15.88 -29.49
CA GLY A 352 10.26 15.99 -30.59
C GLY A 352 9.65 14.68 -31.11
N ARG A 353 9.89 13.54 -30.47
CA ARG A 353 9.28 12.24 -30.84
C ARG A 353 8.15 11.88 -29.90
N GLU A 354 7.06 11.34 -30.45
CA GLU A 354 6.00 10.76 -29.62
C GLU A 354 6.55 9.64 -28.72
N PRO A 355 6.18 9.63 -27.42
CA PRO A 355 6.65 8.61 -26.49
C PRO A 355 6.15 7.23 -26.93
N ARG A 356 7.06 6.26 -27.02
CA ARG A 356 6.72 4.89 -27.35
C ARG A 356 6.46 4.08 -26.09
N LEU A 357 5.41 3.26 -26.15
CA LEU A 357 5.11 2.31 -25.09
C LEU A 357 6.30 1.39 -24.85
N SER A 358 6.78 1.36 -23.61
CA SER A 358 7.94 0.59 -23.18
C SER A 358 7.54 -0.42 -22.13
N ALA A 359 8.33 -1.48 -21.94
CA ALA A 359 8.10 -2.44 -20.87
C ALA A 359 9.41 -2.91 -20.23
N PHE A 360 9.37 -3.12 -18.94
CA PHE A 360 10.36 -3.89 -18.18
C PHE A 360 9.79 -5.24 -17.82
N VAL A 361 10.62 -6.27 -17.81
CA VAL A 361 10.20 -7.62 -17.47
C VAL A 361 11.29 -8.38 -16.71
N VAL A 362 10.88 -9.10 -15.68
CA VAL A 362 11.69 -10.05 -14.92
C VAL A 362 11.30 -11.45 -15.38
N ALA A 363 12.11 -12.05 -16.25
CA ALA A 363 11.88 -13.38 -16.84
C ALA A 363 13.23 -14.07 -17.06
N PRO A 364 13.84 -14.67 -16.03
CA PRO A 364 15.21 -15.20 -16.08
C PRO A 364 15.44 -16.27 -17.14
N GLY A 365 14.43 -17.11 -17.42
CA GLY A 365 14.49 -18.22 -18.37
C GLY A 365 14.04 -17.89 -19.79
N MET A 366 13.68 -16.62 -20.11
CA MET A 366 13.10 -16.26 -21.42
C MET A 366 13.97 -15.23 -22.16
N THR A 367 13.99 -15.35 -23.47
CA THR A 367 14.57 -14.34 -24.35
C THR A 367 13.56 -13.22 -24.62
N ARG A 368 14.03 -12.05 -25.02
CA ARG A 368 13.19 -10.93 -25.47
C ARG A 368 12.25 -11.33 -26.61
N ALA A 369 12.71 -12.14 -27.55
CA ALA A 369 11.92 -12.60 -28.69
C ALA A 369 10.74 -13.46 -28.21
N GLN A 370 10.98 -14.44 -27.34
CA GLN A 370 9.93 -15.30 -26.78
C GLN A 370 8.85 -14.50 -26.05
N ILE A 371 9.22 -13.47 -25.29
CA ILE A 371 8.27 -12.61 -24.57
C ILE A 371 7.44 -11.79 -25.58
N LEU A 372 8.08 -11.21 -26.60
CA LEU A 372 7.38 -10.45 -27.64
C LEU A 372 6.43 -11.32 -28.46
N ASP A 373 6.81 -12.57 -28.78
CA ASP A 373 5.94 -13.51 -29.49
C ASP A 373 4.74 -13.93 -28.64
N ALA A 374 4.95 -14.17 -27.36
CA ALA A 374 3.86 -14.44 -26.42
C ALA A 374 2.91 -13.24 -26.26
N LEU A 375 3.43 -12.01 -26.28
CA LEU A 375 2.61 -10.80 -26.28
C LEU A 375 1.83 -10.61 -27.56
N ARG A 376 2.41 -10.88 -28.73
CA ARG A 376 1.70 -10.81 -30.04
C ARG A 376 0.45 -11.69 -30.11
N ALA A 377 0.45 -12.79 -29.38
CA ALA A 377 -0.71 -13.67 -29.30
C ALA A 377 -1.81 -13.15 -28.35
N ARG A 378 -1.53 -12.10 -27.54
CA ARG A 378 -2.41 -11.63 -26.46
C ARG A 378 -2.87 -10.18 -26.60
N ILE A 379 -2.09 -9.34 -27.27
CA ILE A 379 -2.37 -7.90 -27.43
C ILE A 379 -2.22 -7.48 -28.89
N ASP A 380 -2.91 -6.40 -29.26
CA ASP A 380 -2.77 -5.83 -30.59
C ASP A 380 -1.33 -5.36 -30.84
N ALA A 381 -0.84 -5.59 -32.06
CA ALA A 381 0.54 -5.29 -32.44
C ALA A 381 0.94 -3.82 -32.23
N VAL A 382 -0.03 -2.90 -32.24
CA VAL A 382 0.21 -1.47 -31.99
C VAL A 382 0.67 -1.18 -30.56
N PHE A 383 0.33 -2.04 -29.61
CA PHE A 383 0.69 -1.92 -28.20
C PHE A 383 1.92 -2.72 -27.81
N LEU A 384 2.59 -3.38 -28.77
CA LEU A 384 3.84 -4.07 -28.45
C LEU A 384 4.92 -3.07 -27.97
N PRO A 385 5.60 -3.38 -26.86
CA PRO A 385 6.53 -2.44 -26.26
C PRO A 385 7.79 -2.26 -27.11
N ARG A 386 8.25 -1.01 -27.21
CA ARG A 386 9.48 -0.61 -27.91
C ARG A 386 10.18 0.51 -27.14
N PRO A 387 11.17 0.18 -26.28
CA PRO A 387 11.78 -1.14 -26.06
C PRO A 387 11.02 -2.05 -25.10
N LEU A 388 11.28 -3.37 -25.19
CA LEU A 388 11.10 -4.33 -24.11
C LEU A 388 12.48 -4.59 -23.50
N ARG A 389 12.64 -4.35 -22.19
CA ARG A 389 13.91 -4.55 -21.49
C ARG A 389 13.76 -5.60 -20.39
N ARG A 390 14.72 -6.52 -20.36
CA ARG A 390 14.81 -7.52 -19.28
C ARG A 390 15.63 -6.93 -18.15
N VAL A 391 15.14 -7.10 -16.93
CA VAL A 391 15.82 -6.68 -15.69
C VAL A 391 15.76 -7.81 -14.67
N ASP A 392 16.68 -7.80 -13.71
CA ASP A 392 16.70 -8.80 -12.64
C ASP A 392 15.61 -8.51 -11.60
N VAL A 393 15.29 -7.24 -11.35
CA VAL A 393 14.31 -6.78 -10.37
C VAL A 393 13.69 -5.46 -10.82
N LEU A 394 12.41 -5.26 -10.48
CA LEU A 394 11.75 -3.96 -10.65
C LEU A 394 11.85 -3.12 -9.38
N PRO A 395 12.01 -1.77 -9.50
CA PRO A 395 12.22 -0.87 -8.36
C PRO A 395 10.90 -0.60 -7.62
N ARG A 396 10.33 -1.64 -7.01
CA ARG A 396 9.11 -1.54 -6.22
C ARG A 396 9.42 -0.94 -4.85
N ASN A 397 8.52 -0.06 -4.40
CA ASN A 397 8.60 0.45 -3.03
C ASN A 397 8.11 -0.61 -2.00
N ALA A 398 8.20 -0.27 -0.73
CA ALA A 398 7.81 -1.16 0.38
C ALA A 398 6.34 -1.62 0.36
N THR A 399 5.48 -1.02 -0.45
CA THR A 399 4.08 -1.41 -0.65
C THR A 399 3.84 -2.14 -1.98
N GLY A 400 4.92 -2.51 -2.70
CA GLY A 400 4.85 -3.19 -3.98
C GLY A 400 4.49 -2.29 -5.17
N LYS A 401 4.31 -0.97 -4.97
CA LYS A 401 4.06 -0.02 -6.07
C LYS A 401 5.33 0.29 -6.82
N LEU A 402 5.18 0.59 -8.12
CA LEU A 402 6.26 1.07 -9.00
C LEU A 402 6.14 2.59 -9.17
N PRO A 403 6.92 3.39 -8.43
CA PRO A 403 6.92 4.84 -8.61
C PRO A 403 7.39 5.21 -10.02
N ARG A 404 6.68 6.15 -10.67
CA ARG A 404 7.03 6.61 -12.03
C ARG A 404 8.47 7.11 -12.12
N ALA A 405 8.93 7.85 -11.11
CA ALA A 405 10.31 8.36 -11.05
C ALA A 405 11.33 7.23 -11.09
N SER A 406 11.12 6.16 -10.31
CA SER A 406 12.00 4.98 -10.30
C SER A 406 12.01 4.23 -11.63
N LEU A 407 10.85 4.14 -12.31
CA LEU A 407 10.79 3.56 -13.67
C LEU A 407 11.53 4.39 -14.70
N LEU A 408 11.42 5.72 -14.64
CA LEU A 408 12.13 6.62 -15.54
C LEU A 408 13.65 6.58 -15.31
N GLN A 409 14.07 6.48 -14.03
CA GLN A 409 15.49 6.30 -13.69
C GLN A 409 16.01 4.98 -14.25
N LEU A 410 15.33 3.86 -14.01
CA LEU A 410 15.70 2.55 -14.56
C LEU A 410 15.75 2.57 -16.09
N PHE A 411 14.87 3.34 -16.73
CA PHE A 411 14.84 3.48 -18.19
C PHE A 411 16.08 4.20 -18.73
N ARG A 412 16.56 5.23 -18.04
CA ARG A 412 17.81 5.95 -18.40
C ARG A 412 19.03 5.05 -18.19
N GLU A 413 19.17 4.44 -17.01
CA GLU A 413 20.28 3.54 -16.67
C GLU A 413 20.43 2.36 -17.64
N THR A 414 19.28 1.76 -18.03
CA THR A 414 19.28 0.64 -18.99
C THR A 414 19.54 1.10 -20.42
N ALA A 415 19.20 2.36 -20.77
CA ALA A 415 19.52 2.92 -22.08
C ALA A 415 21.01 3.18 -22.25
N GLU A 416 21.67 3.70 -21.21
CA GLU A 416 23.12 3.94 -21.18
C GLU A 416 23.89 2.62 -21.36
N LYS A 417 23.50 1.57 -20.63
CA LYS A 417 24.11 0.24 -20.75
C LYS A 417 23.95 -0.39 -22.15
N GLU A 418 22.81 -0.14 -22.83
CA GLU A 418 22.58 -0.60 -24.20
C GLU A 418 23.39 0.20 -25.24
N ALA A 419 23.83 1.41 -24.92
CA ALA A 419 24.64 2.26 -25.80
C ALA A 419 26.16 2.01 -25.65
N GLU A 420 26.58 1.45 -24.51
CA GLU A 420 27.99 1.13 -24.21
C GLU A 420 28.41 -0.29 -24.61
N GLY A 421 27.48 -1.20 -24.93
CA GLY A 421 27.71 -2.59 -25.32
C GLY A 421 27.34 -2.85 -26.77
#